data_2b7b5224b2a7d0598b7f3b2d8e29c8f7
#
_entry.id   2b7b5224b2a7d0598b7f3b2d8e29c8f7
#
_cell.length_a   1.000
_cell.length_b   1.000
_cell.length_c   1.000
_cell.angle_alpha   90.00
_cell.angle_beta   90.00
_cell.angle_gamma   90.00
#
_symmetry.space_group_name_H-M   'P 1'
#
loop_
_entity.id
_entity.type
_entity.pdbx_description
1 polymer ?
#
loop_
_entity_poly.entity_id
_entity_poly.type
_entity_poly.pdbx_seq_one_letter_code
_entity_poly.pdbx_strand_id
1 'polypeptide(L)'
;MLVIDTSFPARDFDDRRGETVQQVIVHYTAAPFASSLRTLTQDGVSAHYLLPDPDDPSYSAAGYEELRVFRLVEEDKRAWHAGGSHWAGRDNLN
;
A
#
# COMPACT_ATOMS: atom_id res chain seq x y z
N MET A 1 13.26 -12.84 -10.34
CA MET A 1 11.81 -13.08 -10.10
C MET A 1 11.28 -12.03 -9.13
N LEU A 2 10.13 -11.45 -9.42
CA LEU A 2 9.48 -10.51 -8.50
C LEU A 2 8.83 -11.29 -7.35
N VAL A 3 9.09 -10.85 -6.12
CA VAL A 3 8.50 -11.45 -4.92
C VAL A 3 7.38 -10.54 -4.43
N ILE A 4 6.21 -11.12 -4.20
CA ILE A 4 5.10 -10.44 -3.52
C ILE A 4 5.16 -10.87 -2.05
N ASP A 5 5.46 -9.92 -1.16
CA ASP A 5 5.58 -10.17 0.27
C ASP A 5 4.27 -9.77 0.96
N THR A 6 3.66 -10.71 1.68
CA THR A 6 2.38 -10.51 2.37
C THR A 6 2.52 -10.57 3.90
N SER A 7 3.74 -10.46 4.41
CA SER A 7 4.00 -10.66 5.84
C SER A 7 3.67 -9.44 6.72
N PHE A 8 3.30 -8.30 6.12
CA PHE A 8 2.97 -7.07 6.86
C PHE A 8 1.56 -6.58 6.52
N PRO A 9 0.52 -7.28 6.95
CA PRO A 9 -0.85 -6.85 6.64
C PRO A 9 -1.16 -5.51 7.32
N ALA A 10 -1.84 -4.62 6.61
CA ALA A 10 -2.30 -3.36 7.16
C ALA A 10 -3.41 -3.61 8.19
N ARG A 11 -3.43 -2.78 9.23
CA ARG A 11 -4.48 -2.81 10.24
C ARG A 11 -5.76 -2.14 9.76
N ASP A 12 -5.62 -1.08 8.96
CA ASP A 12 -6.72 -0.16 8.66
C ASP A 12 -7.15 -0.29 7.20
N PHE A 13 -8.26 -0.96 7.00
CA PHE A 13 -8.92 -1.11 5.71
C PHE A 13 -10.38 -1.49 5.95
N ASP A 14 -11.20 -1.43 4.91
CA ASP A 14 -12.57 -1.92 5.01
C ASP A 14 -13.02 -2.58 3.70
N ASP A 15 -14.32 -2.83 3.59
CA ASP A 15 -14.90 -3.54 2.45
C ASP A 15 -15.01 -2.60 1.25
N ARG A 16 -14.69 -3.12 0.06
CA ARG A 16 -14.93 -2.44 -1.22
C ARG A 16 -16.40 -2.42 -1.64
N ARG A 17 -17.27 -3.01 -0.88
CA ARG A 17 -18.72 -3.07 -1.11
C ARG A 17 -19.06 -3.77 -2.44
N GLY A 18 -18.30 -4.80 -2.81
CA GLY A 18 -18.51 -5.56 -4.03
C GLY A 18 -18.07 -4.87 -5.32
N GLU A 19 -17.54 -3.65 -5.25
CA GLU A 19 -17.06 -2.94 -6.43
C GLU A 19 -15.79 -3.57 -6.99
N THR A 20 -15.70 -3.65 -8.30
CA THR A 20 -14.49 -4.11 -8.97
C THR A 20 -13.45 -2.99 -9.03
N VAL A 21 -12.19 -3.37 -9.17
CA VAL A 21 -11.11 -2.40 -9.36
C VAL A 21 -11.31 -1.67 -10.68
N GLN A 22 -11.37 -0.34 -10.64
CA GLN A 22 -11.64 0.49 -11.81
C GLN A 22 -10.46 1.40 -12.16
N GLN A 23 -9.54 1.61 -11.22
CA GLN A 23 -8.43 2.52 -11.41
C GLN A 23 -7.26 2.12 -10.51
N VAL A 24 -6.07 2.52 -10.91
CA VAL A 24 -4.85 2.40 -10.10
C VAL A 24 -4.46 3.81 -9.69
N ILE A 25 -4.29 4.03 -8.38
CA ILE A 25 -3.88 5.32 -7.84
C ILE A 25 -2.47 5.18 -7.28
N VAL A 26 -1.55 6.00 -7.78
CA VAL A 26 -0.16 5.97 -7.38
C VAL A 26 0.12 7.17 -6.48
N HIS A 27 0.71 6.89 -5.31
CA HIS A 27 1.16 7.89 -4.37
C HIS A 27 2.67 7.81 -4.21
N TYR A 28 3.28 8.94 -3.88
CA TYR A 28 4.67 9.01 -3.48
C TYR A 28 4.73 9.24 -1.97
N THR A 29 5.43 8.36 -1.23
CA THR A 29 5.44 8.44 0.22
C THR A 29 6.32 9.57 0.76
N ALA A 30 7.32 10.01 0.00
CA ALA A 30 8.30 11.03 0.40
C ALA A 30 8.98 10.71 1.74
N ALA A 31 9.14 9.41 2.07
CA ALA A 31 9.67 8.94 3.34
C ALA A 31 10.46 7.65 3.13
N PRO A 32 11.39 7.31 4.05
CA PRO A 32 12.12 6.06 3.98
C PRO A 32 11.18 4.85 4.05
N PHE A 33 11.65 3.71 3.55
CA PHE A 33 10.87 2.47 3.51
C PHE A 33 10.33 2.07 4.88
N ALA A 34 11.19 2.07 5.90
CA ALA A 34 10.80 1.60 7.23
C ALA A 34 9.66 2.44 7.83
N SER A 35 9.73 3.77 7.71
CA SER A 35 8.67 4.65 8.20
C SER A 35 7.41 4.57 7.34
N SER A 36 7.56 4.42 6.03
CA SER A 36 6.43 4.23 5.11
C SER A 36 5.69 2.95 5.43
N LEU A 37 6.39 1.84 5.65
CA LEU A 37 5.79 0.57 6.00
C LEU A 37 4.99 0.68 7.30
N ARG A 38 5.55 1.31 8.33
CA ARG A 38 4.85 1.50 9.59
C ARG A 38 3.61 2.37 9.44
N THR A 39 3.72 3.48 8.73
CA THR A 39 2.60 4.39 8.50
C THR A 39 1.46 3.67 7.78
N LEU A 40 1.78 2.93 6.73
CA LEU A 40 0.77 2.27 5.89
C LEU A 40 0.20 0.99 6.51
N THR A 41 0.76 0.52 7.62
CA THR A 41 0.24 -0.68 8.29
C THR A 41 -0.38 -0.39 9.65
N GLN A 42 -0.08 0.76 10.29
CA GLN A 42 -0.45 0.98 11.70
C GLN A 42 -1.04 2.34 12.03
N ASP A 43 -1.02 3.32 11.12
CA ASP A 43 -1.29 4.71 11.48
C ASP A 43 -2.60 5.27 10.90
N GLY A 44 -3.60 4.43 10.70
CA GLY A 44 -4.92 4.88 10.25
C GLY A 44 -5.03 5.13 8.75
N VAL A 45 -4.00 4.84 8.00
CA VAL A 45 -3.97 4.89 6.53
C VAL A 45 -3.38 3.60 6.00
N SER A 46 -3.68 3.27 4.75
CA SER A 46 -3.15 2.06 4.13
C SER A 46 -3.11 2.20 2.62
N ALA A 47 -2.39 1.29 1.99
CA ALA A 47 -2.34 1.12 0.54
C ALA A 47 -2.36 -0.38 0.25
N HIS A 48 -2.78 -0.75 -0.96
CA HIS A 48 -2.76 -2.16 -1.35
C HIS A 48 -1.32 -2.66 -1.46
N TYR A 49 -0.46 -1.87 -2.08
CA TYR A 49 0.92 -2.26 -2.35
C TYR A 49 1.87 -1.14 -1.97
N LEU A 50 3.02 -1.52 -1.43
CA LEU A 50 4.16 -0.63 -1.21
C LEU A 50 5.33 -1.14 -2.04
N LEU A 51 5.87 -0.26 -2.90
CA LEU A 51 7.04 -0.54 -3.71
C LEU A 51 8.22 0.24 -3.13
N PRO A 52 9.21 -0.43 -2.57
CA PRO A 52 10.38 0.26 -2.02
C PRO A 52 11.32 0.74 -3.12
N ASP A 53 12.11 1.75 -2.81
CA ASP A 53 13.30 2.09 -3.59
C ASP A 53 14.42 1.15 -3.15
N PRO A 54 14.99 0.33 -4.05
CA PRO A 54 16.07 -0.59 -3.67
C PRO A 54 17.32 0.12 -3.13
N ASP A 55 17.50 1.39 -3.49
CA ASP A 55 18.63 2.19 -3.02
C ASP A 55 18.39 2.87 -1.66
N ASP A 56 17.21 2.71 -1.10
CA ASP A 56 16.89 3.25 0.22
C ASP A 56 17.65 2.47 1.30
N PRO A 57 18.53 3.14 2.09
CA PRO A 57 19.29 2.46 3.13
C PRO A 57 18.42 1.74 4.17
N SER A 58 17.23 2.25 4.46
CA SER A 58 16.35 1.59 5.42
C SER A 58 15.77 0.27 4.88
N TYR A 59 15.68 0.13 3.56
CA TYR A 59 15.25 -1.11 2.94
C TYR A 59 16.32 -2.21 3.08
N SER A 60 17.58 -1.90 2.74
CA SER A 60 18.67 -2.85 2.91
C SER A 60 18.96 -3.13 4.38
N ALA A 61 18.83 -2.15 5.26
CA ALA A 61 19.00 -2.33 6.70
C ALA A 61 17.95 -3.29 7.29
N ALA A 62 16.79 -3.42 6.66
CA ALA A 62 15.75 -4.37 7.06
C ALA A 62 16.06 -5.80 6.60
N GLY A 63 17.18 -6.02 5.86
CA GLY A 63 17.61 -7.33 5.41
C GLY A 63 17.19 -7.69 3.99
N TYR A 64 16.65 -6.78 3.24
CA TYR A 64 16.18 -7.04 1.88
C TYR A 64 17.25 -6.64 0.87
N GLU A 65 17.63 -7.56 0.00
CA GLU A 65 18.63 -7.35 -1.03
C GLU A 65 18.03 -7.22 -2.41
N GLU A 66 16.83 -7.77 -2.62
CA GLU A 66 16.13 -7.79 -3.90
C GLU A 66 14.87 -6.97 -3.82
N LEU A 67 14.43 -6.45 -4.96
CA LEU A 67 13.16 -5.74 -5.03
C LEU A 67 12.01 -6.68 -4.68
N ARG A 68 11.19 -6.26 -3.72
CA ARG A 68 9.94 -6.91 -3.35
C ARG A 68 8.79 -5.94 -3.51
N VAL A 69 7.63 -6.45 -3.83
CA VAL A 69 6.39 -5.69 -3.73
C VAL A 69 5.67 -6.16 -2.47
N PHE A 70 5.38 -5.22 -1.58
CA PHE A 70 4.70 -5.55 -0.33
C PHE A 70 3.21 -5.35 -0.53
N ARG A 71 2.43 -6.43 -0.43
CA ARG A 71 0.97 -6.35 -0.43
C ARG A 71 0.49 -6.19 1.00
N LEU A 72 -0.09 -5.05 1.29
CA LEU A 72 -0.52 -4.67 2.64
C LEU A 72 -2.02 -4.87 2.83
N VAL A 73 -2.80 -4.67 1.77
CA VAL A 73 -4.24 -4.86 1.75
C VAL A 73 -4.60 -5.71 0.53
N GLU A 74 -5.47 -6.67 0.70
CA GLU A 74 -5.95 -7.48 -0.41
C GLU A 74 -6.76 -6.64 -1.39
N GLU A 75 -6.70 -6.98 -2.68
CA GLU A 75 -7.32 -6.17 -3.73
C GLU A 75 -8.85 -6.13 -3.64
N ASP A 76 -9.47 -7.11 -3.00
CA ASP A 76 -10.91 -7.10 -2.78
C ASP A 76 -11.35 -6.22 -1.61
N LYS A 77 -10.41 -5.57 -0.93
CA LYS A 77 -10.68 -4.63 0.17
C LYS A 77 -10.33 -3.21 -0.25
N ARG A 78 -10.89 -2.25 0.47
CA ARG A 78 -10.60 -0.82 0.27
C ARG A 78 -9.46 -0.40 1.19
N ALA A 79 -8.37 0.09 0.62
CA ALA A 79 -7.30 0.71 1.40
C ALA A 79 -7.68 2.15 1.76
N TRP A 80 -7.15 2.64 2.87
CA TRP A 80 -7.46 3.99 3.39
C TRP A 80 -6.35 4.97 3.00
N HIS A 81 -6.28 5.32 1.72
CA HIS A 81 -5.18 6.15 1.20
C HIS A 81 -5.59 7.54 0.74
N ALA A 82 -6.87 7.79 0.49
CA ALA A 82 -7.33 9.04 -0.12
C ALA A 82 -8.60 9.58 0.53
N GLY A 83 -8.99 9.03 1.67
CA GLY A 83 -10.19 9.46 2.39
C GLY A 83 -11.45 9.26 1.58
N GLY A 84 -12.37 10.21 1.67
CA GLY A 84 -13.64 10.16 0.95
C GLY A 84 -13.59 10.72 -0.46
N SER A 85 -12.48 10.55 -1.17
CA SER A 85 -12.32 11.06 -2.54
C SER A 85 -13.17 10.27 -3.54
N HIS A 86 -13.46 10.91 -4.66
CA HIS A 86 -14.08 10.22 -5.79
C HIS A 86 -13.53 10.79 -7.11
N TRP A 87 -13.72 10.04 -8.18
CA TRP A 87 -13.22 10.38 -9.49
C TRP A 87 -14.23 9.93 -10.55
N ALA A 88 -14.44 10.76 -11.56
CA ALA A 88 -15.39 10.47 -12.64
C ALA A 88 -16.80 10.14 -12.13
N GLY A 89 -17.26 10.83 -11.08
CA GLY A 89 -18.57 10.63 -10.49
C GLY A 89 -18.69 9.38 -9.62
N ARG A 90 -17.59 8.71 -9.31
CA ARG A 90 -17.56 7.50 -8.48
C ARG A 90 -16.76 7.73 -7.22
N ASP A 91 -17.21 7.15 -6.13
CA ASP A 91 -16.44 7.11 -4.90
C ASP A 91 -15.16 6.30 -5.09
N ASN A 92 -14.08 6.76 -4.48
CA ASN A 92 -12.83 6.00 -4.47
C ASN A 92 -12.94 4.87 -3.44
N LEU A 93 -13.03 3.64 -3.92
CA LEU A 93 -13.07 2.44 -3.09
C LEU A 93 -11.77 1.64 -3.18
N ASN A 94 -10.73 2.23 -3.76
CA ASN A 94 -9.41 1.63 -3.78
C ASN A 94 -8.77 1.75 -2.41
#